data_b7309cf19742f70a14b2bb02cb4d1178
#
_entry.id   b7309cf19742f70a14b2bb02cb4d1178
#
_cell.length_a   1.000
_cell.length_b   1.000
_cell.length_c   1.000
_cell.angle_alpha   90.00
_cell.angle_beta   90.00
_cell.angle_gamma   90.00
#
_symmetry.space_group_name_H-M   'P 1'
#
loop_
_entity.id
_entity.type
_entity.pdbx_description
1 polymer ?
#
loop_
_entity_poly.entity_id
_entity_poly.type
_entity_poly.pdbx_seq_one_letter_code
_entity_poly.pdbx_strand_id
1 'polypeptide(L)'
;PRREARRRRSSAGRARGARVPVRLVAVYMLACTILFAFVWLRDIGPAMMANSIPSSFGATGLLVAPTHVLDFAFTFPLLIAGARGIWARRGWGFVISGGLLIMLTIETLSIALNQVFGHYHDPAQSLGAVPLMAVLTLIGSAMSFLFLSRLAVPRTAAEVGRRREAARPVHYPPAPRPRRPMWY
;
A
#
# COMPACT_ATOMS: atom_id res chain seq x y z
N PRO A 1 -31.18 -8.13 -26.19
CA PRO A 1 -30.15 -7.05 -26.23
C PRO A 1 -29.67 -6.62 -24.82
N ARG A 2 -30.55 -6.41 -23.83
CA ARG A 2 -30.17 -5.92 -22.47
C ARG A 2 -29.34 -6.93 -21.65
N ARG A 3 -29.53 -8.24 -21.82
CA ARG A 3 -28.78 -9.29 -21.11
C ARG A 3 -27.33 -9.41 -21.62
N GLU A 4 -27.09 -9.22 -22.90
CA GLU A 4 -25.75 -9.23 -23.49
C GLU A 4 -24.91 -7.99 -23.10
N ALA A 5 -25.55 -6.81 -23.05
CA ALA A 5 -24.90 -5.58 -22.56
C ALA A 5 -24.46 -5.71 -21.10
N ARG A 6 -25.25 -6.39 -20.26
CA ARG A 6 -24.91 -6.66 -18.85
C ARG A 6 -23.77 -7.67 -18.71
N ARG A 7 -23.73 -8.72 -19.55
CA ARG A 7 -22.62 -9.70 -19.61
C ARG A 7 -21.30 -9.04 -20.07
N ARG A 8 -21.35 -8.19 -21.09
CA ARG A 8 -20.17 -7.45 -21.59
C ARG A 8 -19.62 -6.48 -20.53
N ARG A 9 -20.47 -5.81 -19.75
CA ARG A 9 -20.05 -4.94 -18.63
C ARG A 9 -19.41 -5.73 -17.48
N SER A 10 -19.92 -6.92 -17.16
CA SER A 10 -19.35 -7.75 -16.10
C SER A 10 -18.02 -8.41 -16.48
N SER A 11 -17.81 -8.71 -17.78
CA SER A 11 -16.54 -9.27 -18.27
C SER A 11 -15.45 -8.18 -18.37
N ALA A 12 -15.80 -6.96 -18.78
CA ALA A 12 -14.87 -5.84 -18.82
C ALA A 12 -14.40 -5.38 -17.42
N GLY A 13 -15.27 -5.49 -16.40
CA GLY A 13 -14.90 -5.23 -15.00
C GLY A 13 -13.96 -6.28 -14.43
N ARG A 14 -14.18 -7.56 -14.76
CA ARG A 14 -13.30 -8.67 -14.33
C ARG A 14 -11.92 -8.64 -15.00
N ALA A 15 -11.83 -8.26 -16.26
CA ALA A 15 -10.56 -8.19 -16.98
C ALA A 15 -9.63 -7.07 -16.45
N ARG A 16 -10.18 -6.02 -15.83
CA ARG A 16 -9.38 -4.92 -15.25
C ARG A 16 -8.77 -5.27 -13.89
N GLY A 17 -9.43 -6.07 -13.06
CA GLY A 17 -8.89 -6.52 -11.76
C GLY A 17 -7.77 -7.58 -11.89
N ALA A 18 -7.57 -8.16 -13.08
CA ALA A 18 -6.55 -9.19 -13.30
C ALA A 18 -5.13 -8.64 -13.49
N ARG A 19 -4.94 -7.32 -13.54
CA ARG A 19 -3.66 -6.71 -13.93
C ARG A 19 -2.75 -6.32 -12.77
N VAL A 20 -3.25 -6.28 -11.53
CA VAL A 20 -2.39 -6.00 -10.36
C VAL A 20 -1.76 -7.30 -9.91
N PRO A 21 -0.42 -7.38 -9.76
CA PRO A 21 0.26 -8.60 -9.32
C PRO A 21 0.10 -8.78 -7.79
N VAL A 22 -1.15 -8.96 -7.35
CA VAL A 22 -1.53 -9.04 -5.92
C VAL A 22 -0.72 -10.08 -5.14
N ARG A 23 -0.42 -11.22 -5.77
CA ARG A 23 0.38 -12.28 -5.13
C ARG A 23 1.82 -11.83 -4.91
N LEU A 24 2.42 -11.17 -5.90
CA LEU A 24 3.80 -10.68 -5.82
C LEU A 24 3.93 -9.63 -4.71
N VAL A 25 2.98 -8.68 -4.64
CA VAL A 25 2.94 -7.67 -3.58
C VAL A 25 2.77 -8.32 -2.21
N ALA A 26 1.85 -9.25 -2.06
CA ALA A 26 1.63 -9.94 -0.80
C ALA A 26 2.88 -10.75 -0.35
N VAL A 27 3.53 -11.46 -1.28
CA VAL A 27 4.77 -12.21 -0.99
C VAL A 27 5.89 -11.26 -0.59
N TYR A 28 6.05 -10.13 -1.30
CA TYR A 28 7.04 -9.12 -0.94
C TYR A 28 6.83 -8.58 0.47
N MET A 29 5.59 -8.20 0.83
CA MET A 29 5.28 -7.70 2.17
C MET A 29 5.57 -8.74 3.25
N LEU A 30 5.20 -10.02 3.02
CA LEU A 30 5.49 -11.09 3.97
C LEU A 30 6.99 -11.39 4.07
N ALA A 31 7.71 -11.37 2.96
CA ALA A 31 9.16 -11.56 2.93
C ALA A 31 9.88 -10.45 3.72
N CYS A 32 9.48 -9.19 3.54
CA CYS A 32 9.99 -8.07 4.33
C CYS A 32 9.69 -8.25 5.84
N THR A 33 8.45 -8.64 6.17
CA THR A 33 8.07 -8.90 7.58
C THR A 33 8.96 -9.96 8.22
N ILE A 34 9.15 -11.10 7.54
CA ILE A 34 9.99 -12.19 8.05
C ILE A 34 11.45 -11.74 8.17
N LEU A 35 11.97 -11.05 7.16
CA LEU A 35 13.34 -10.57 7.15
C LEU A 35 13.61 -9.59 8.30
N PHE A 36 12.78 -8.57 8.47
CA PHE A 36 12.96 -7.59 9.53
C PHE A 36 12.74 -8.21 10.91
N ALA A 37 11.71 -9.05 11.08
CA ALA A 37 11.51 -9.76 12.34
C ALA A 37 12.73 -10.63 12.70
N PHE A 38 13.33 -11.32 11.72
CA PHE A 38 14.54 -12.09 11.95
C PHE A 38 15.74 -11.21 12.36
N VAL A 39 15.93 -10.07 11.67
CA VAL A 39 17.03 -9.14 11.98
C VAL A 39 16.86 -8.59 13.39
N TRP A 40 15.66 -8.16 13.78
CA TRP A 40 15.41 -7.67 15.13
C TRP A 40 15.55 -8.75 16.19
N LEU A 41 15.02 -9.95 15.98
CA LEU A 41 15.15 -11.06 16.92
C LEU A 41 16.58 -11.53 17.08
N ARG A 42 17.41 -11.46 16.05
CA ARG A 42 18.84 -11.77 16.12
C ARG A 42 19.58 -10.79 17.04
N ASP A 43 19.17 -9.52 17.05
CA ASP A 43 19.78 -8.49 17.89
C ASP A 43 19.33 -8.57 19.35
N ILE A 44 18.01 -8.64 19.57
CA ILE A 44 17.43 -8.62 20.92
C ILE A 44 17.39 -10.01 21.59
N GLY A 45 17.29 -11.09 20.84
CA GLY A 45 17.11 -12.44 21.38
C GLY A 45 18.22 -12.86 22.34
N PRO A 46 19.51 -12.78 21.96
CA PRO A 46 20.62 -13.12 22.87
C PRO A 46 20.66 -12.26 24.13
N ALA A 47 20.36 -10.96 23.99
CA ALA A 47 20.33 -10.03 25.14
C ALA A 47 19.21 -10.36 26.13
N MET A 48 18.02 -10.73 25.61
CA MET A 48 16.91 -11.19 26.45
C MET A 48 17.25 -12.47 27.21
N MET A 49 17.90 -13.43 26.55
CA MET A 49 18.31 -14.69 27.20
C MET A 49 19.41 -14.46 28.25
N ALA A 50 20.29 -13.50 28.03
CA ALA A 50 21.36 -13.15 28.94
C ALA A 50 20.94 -12.14 30.04
N ASN A 51 19.68 -11.69 30.02
CA ASN A 51 19.17 -10.61 30.89
C ASN A 51 20.07 -9.37 30.85
N SER A 52 20.50 -9.00 29.64
CA SER A 52 21.43 -7.90 29.36
C SER A 52 20.84 -6.91 28.36
N ILE A 53 21.43 -5.72 28.25
CA ILE A 53 21.05 -4.73 27.23
C ILE A 53 21.71 -5.13 25.91
N PRO A 54 20.99 -5.14 24.77
CA PRO A 54 21.58 -5.36 23.45
C PRO A 54 22.75 -4.42 23.20
N SER A 55 23.82 -4.92 22.61
CA SER A 55 25.04 -4.13 22.33
C SER A 55 24.79 -2.92 21.43
N SER A 56 23.80 -3.02 20.54
CA SER A 56 23.35 -1.92 19.68
C SER A 56 22.75 -0.73 20.44
N PHE A 57 22.30 -0.91 21.69
CA PHE A 57 21.67 0.15 22.52
C PHE A 57 22.61 0.74 23.56
N GLY A 58 23.69 0.06 23.92
CA GLY A 58 24.62 0.51 24.95
C GLY A 58 25.22 1.88 24.68
N ALA A 59 25.45 2.23 23.40
CA ALA A 59 25.96 3.52 22.97
C ALA A 59 24.93 4.66 23.04
N THR A 60 23.63 4.35 23.01
CA THR A 60 22.54 5.35 22.96
C THR A 60 21.92 5.64 24.32
N GLY A 61 22.26 4.88 25.35
CA GLY A 61 21.65 4.98 26.69
C GLY A 61 20.18 4.56 26.74
N LEU A 62 19.62 3.98 25.67
CA LEU A 62 18.25 3.49 25.61
C LEU A 62 18.17 2.05 26.08
N LEU A 63 17.13 1.75 26.88
CA LEU A 63 16.85 0.38 27.35
C LEU A 63 16.15 -0.47 26.27
N VAL A 64 15.46 0.19 25.34
CA VAL A 64 14.70 -0.45 24.25
C VAL A 64 14.78 0.42 23.01
N ALA A 65 14.92 -0.18 21.82
CA ALA A 65 14.73 0.56 20.57
C ALA A 65 13.24 0.80 20.31
N PRO A 66 12.78 2.06 20.28
CA PRO A 66 11.38 2.36 20.00
C PRO A 66 10.89 1.77 18.65
N THR A 67 11.79 1.73 17.65
CA THR A 67 11.53 1.15 16.34
C THR A 67 11.16 -0.33 16.41
N HIS A 68 11.90 -1.14 17.20
CA HIS A 68 11.59 -2.56 17.34
C HIS A 68 10.21 -2.79 17.97
N VAL A 69 9.85 -1.98 18.97
CA VAL A 69 8.54 -2.07 19.63
C VAL A 69 7.42 -1.71 18.64
N LEU A 70 7.59 -0.64 17.89
CA LEU A 70 6.61 -0.21 16.89
C LEU A 70 6.45 -1.24 15.76
N ASP A 71 7.56 -1.84 15.31
CA ASP A 71 7.52 -2.84 14.25
C ASP A 71 6.78 -4.10 14.70
N PHE A 72 7.08 -4.64 15.87
CA PHE A 72 6.38 -5.81 16.37
C PHE A 72 4.93 -5.53 16.75
N ALA A 73 4.63 -4.36 17.32
CA ALA A 73 3.29 -4.03 17.78
C ALA A 73 2.34 -3.61 16.64
N PHE A 74 2.85 -2.94 15.59
CA PHE A 74 2.01 -2.33 14.56
C PHE A 74 2.44 -2.71 13.16
N THR A 75 3.70 -2.49 12.78
CA THR A 75 4.17 -2.60 11.39
C THR A 75 4.00 -4.04 10.88
N PHE A 76 4.51 -5.04 11.60
CA PHE A 76 4.43 -6.44 11.17
C PHE A 76 2.99 -6.97 11.15
N PRO A 77 2.15 -6.75 12.19
CA PRO A 77 0.73 -7.12 12.10
C PRO A 77 0.00 -6.46 10.93
N LEU A 78 0.26 -5.18 10.65
CA LEU A 78 -0.36 -4.47 9.53
C LEU A 78 0.13 -5.00 8.17
N LEU A 79 1.42 -5.32 8.02
CA LEU A 79 1.96 -5.95 6.81
C LEU A 79 1.32 -7.30 6.54
N ILE A 80 1.18 -8.14 7.57
CA ILE A 80 0.52 -9.45 7.46
C ILE A 80 -0.96 -9.28 7.11
N ALA A 81 -1.67 -8.36 7.78
CA ALA A 81 -3.07 -8.08 7.50
C ALA A 81 -3.26 -7.54 6.07
N GLY A 82 -2.43 -6.59 5.64
CA GLY A 82 -2.43 -6.05 4.29
C GLY A 82 -2.17 -7.12 3.24
N ALA A 83 -1.12 -7.92 3.43
CA ALA A 83 -0.78 -9.03 2.54
C ALA A 83 -1.93 -10.03 2.42
N ARG A 84 -2.56 -10.42 3.54
CA ARG A 84 -3.73 -11.30 3.56
C ARG A 84 -4.94 -10.66 2.89
N GLY A 85 -5.18 -9.37 3.14
CA GLY A 85 -6.29 -8.61 2.57
C GLY A 85 -6.19 -8.49 1.05
N ILE A 86 -5.01 -8.15 0.54
CA ILE A 86 -4.77 -8.05 -0.91
C ILE A 86 -4.78 -9.43 -1.59
N TRP A 87 -4.24 -10.47 -0.93
CA TRP A 87 -4.30 -11.84 -1.43
C TRP A 87 -5.73 -12.31 -1.59
N ALA A 88 -6.60 -12.02 -0.61
CA ALA A 88 -8.02 -12.29 -0.64
C ALA A 88 -8.81 -11.31 -1.54
N ARG A 89 -8.14 -10.38 -2.25
CA ARG A 89 -8.74 -9.35 -3.14
C ARG A 89 -9.81 -8.50 -2.47
N ARG A 90 -9.67 -8.23 -1.17
CA ARG A 90 -10.56 -7.35 -0.42
C ARG A 90 -10.22 -5.88 -0.69
N GLY A 91 -11.23 -5.01 -0.83
CA GLY A 91 -11.03 -3.59 -1.15
C GLY A 91 -10.13 -2.87 -0.14
N TRP A 92 -10.33 -3.09 1.17
CA TRP A 92 -9.49 -2.53 2.22
C TRP A 92 -8.03 -2.99 2.13
N GLY A 93 -7.79 -4.25 1.68
CA GLY A 93 -6.45 -4.79 1.49
C GLY A 93 -5.65 -4.01 0.44
N PHE A 94 -6.30 -3.53 -0.63
CA PHE A 94 -5.62 -2.70 -1.64
C PHE A 94 -5.20 -1.34 -1.08
N VAL A 95 -6.03 -0.70 -0.25
CA VAL A 95 -5.74 0.60 0.35
C VAL A 95 -4.57 0.48 1.33
N ILE A 96 -4.67 -0.46 2.29
CA ILE A 96 -3.63 -0.68 3.31
C ILE A 96 -2.32 -1.11 2.66
N SER A 97 -2.34 -2.08 1.73
CA SER A 97 -1.11 -2.54 1.08
C SER A 97 -0.44 -1.45 0.25
N GLY A 98 -1.21 -0.54 -0.38
CA GLY A 98 -0.63 0.59 -1.10
C GLY A 98 0.14 1.54 -0.17
N GLY A 99 -0.44 1.90 0.96
CA GLY A 99 0.22 2.72 1.98
C GLY A 99 1.46 2.04 2.58
N LEU A 100 1.33 0.74 2.92
CA LEU A 100 2.44 -0.03 3.50
C LEU A 100 3.61 -0.26 2.53
N LEU A 101 3.36 -0.41 1.22
CA LEU A 101 4.41 -0.50 0.22
C LEU A 101 5.25 0.78 0.15
N ILE A 102 4.57 1.93 0.17
CA ILE A 102 5.25 3.23 0.18
C ILE A 102 6.05 3.38 1.48
N MET A 103 5.43 3.06 2.62
CA MET A 103 6.07 3.11 3.94
C MET A 103 7.33 2.24 3.97
N LEU A 104 7.26 0.96 3.58
CA LEU A 104 8.42 0.07 3.50
C LEU A 104 9.54 0.62 2.62
N THR A 105 9.18 1.21 1.48
CA THR A 105 10.16 1.79 0.56
C THR A 105 10.90 2.97 1.20
N ILE A 106 10.17 3.86 1.88
CA ILE A 106 10.75 5.01 2.58
C ILE A 106 11.61 4.53 3.75
N GLU A 107 11.15 3.53 4.49
CA GLU A 107 11.85 3.00 5.66
C GLU A 107 13.17 2.33 5.27
N THR A 108 13.18 1.46 4.26
CA THR A 108 14.42 0.83 3.77
C THR A 108 15.40 1.85 3.23
N LEU A 109 14.92 2.89 2.54
CA LEU A 109 15.76 4.00 2.10
C LEU A 109 16.33 4.78 3.29
N SER A 110 15.49 5.08 4.28
CA SER A 110 15.90 5.80 5.49
C SER A 110 16.98 5.05 6.27
N ILE A 111 16.85 3.73 6.43
CA ILE A 111 17.84 2.89 7.08
C ILE A 111 19.16 2.91 6.31
N ALA A 112 19.12 2.79 4.97
CA ALA A 112 20.31 2.86 4.13
C ALA A 112 21.05 4.20 4.28
N LEU A 113 20.30 5.30 4.19
CA LEU A 113 20.85 6.65 4.32
C LEU A 113 21.42 6.88 5.73
N ASN A 114 20.69 6.46 6.77
CA ASN A 114 21.16 6.59 8.15
C ASN A 114 22.51 5.88 8.37
N GLN A 115 22.70 4.68 7.80
CA GLN A 115 23.97 3.98 7.89
C GLN A 115 25.10 4.68 7.12
N VAL A 116 24.80 5.21 5.92
CA VAL A 116 25.81 5.96 5.14
C VAL A 116 26.23 7.22 5.86
N PHE A 117 25.27 8.01 6.35
CA PHE A 117 25.58 9.23 7.11
C PHE A 117 26.24 8.93 8.45
N GLY A 118 25.80 7.86 9.14
CA GLY A 118 26.41 7.41 10.38
C GLY A 118 27.88 7.06 10.19
N HIS A 119 28.21 6.27 9.16
CA HIS A 119 29.59 5.92 8.81
C HIS A 119 30.44 7.13 8.42
N TYR A 120 29.83 8.13 7.77
CA TYR A 120 30.53 9.37 7.42
C TYR A 120 30.96 10.15 8.68
N HIS A 121 30.18 10.12 9.74
CA HIS A 121 30.48 10.78 11.01
C HIS A 121 31.34 9.90 11.95
N ASP A 122 31.14 8.59 11.90
CA ASP A 122 31.88 7.61 12.67
C ASP A 122 32.24 6.41 11.77
N PRO A 123 33.51 6.37 11.25
CA PRO A 123 33.96 5.29 10.38
C PRO A 123 33.94 3.89 11.01
N ALA A 124 33.77 3.78 12.33
CA ALA A 124 33.59 2.50 13.01
C ALA A 124 32.20 1.89 12.77
N GLN A 125 31.19 2.68 12.32
CA GLN A 125 29.89 2.16 11.98
C GLN A 125 29.92 1.33 10.70
N SER A 126 29.25 0.17 10.78
CA SER A 126 29.22 -0.80 9.66
C SER A 126 28.27 -0.35 8.53
N LEU A 127 28.74 -0.44 7.30
CA LEU A 127 27.90 -0.31 6.08
C LEU A 127 27.28 -1.64 5.63
N GLY A 128 27.36 -2.70 6.43
CA GLY A 128 26.99 -4.05 6.02
C GLY A 128 25.53 -4.24 5.59
N ALA A 129 24.60 -3.45 6.12
CA ALA A 129 23.20 -3.54 5.72
C ALA A 129 22.83 -2.65 4.51
N VAL A 130 23.68 -1.69 4.13
CA VAL A 130 23.38 -0.75 3.02
C VAL A 130 23.04 -1.46 1.72
N PRO A 131 23.79 -2.46 1.23
CA PRO A 131 23.45 -3.14 -0.02
C PRO A 131 22.07 -3.82 0.03
N LEU A 132 21.77 -4.49 1.13
CA LEU A 132 20.46 -5.12 1.32
C LEU A 132 19.33 -4.10 1.31
N MET A 133 19.48 -3.02 2.06
CA MET A 133 18.48 -1.95 2.13
C MET A 133 18.28 -1.25 0.78
N ALA A 134 19.35 -1.02 0.03
CA ALA A 134 19.28 -0.47 -1.32
C ALA A 134 18.50 -1.38 -2.27
N VAL A 135 18.74 -2.69 -2.24
CA VAL A 135 18.00 -3.67 -3.04
C VAL A 135 16.53 -3.68 -2.65
N LEU A 136 16.21 -3.69 -1.35
CA LEU A 136 14.82 -3.64 -0.87
C LEU A 136 14.12 -2.34 -1.28
N THR A 137 14.81 -1.21 -1.24
CA THR A 137 14.30 0.10 -1.70
C THR A 137 13.97 0.07 -3.19
N LEU A 138 14.85 -0.48 -4.02
CA LEU A 138 14.61 -0.60 -5.47
C LEU A 138 13.42 -1.50 -5.76
N ILE A 139 13.35 -2.67 -5.13
CA ILE A 139 12.23 -3.59 -5.29
C ILE A 139 10.93 -2.95 -4.78
N GLY A 140 10.95 -2.32 -3.60
CA GLY A 140 9.82 -1.61 -3.02
C GLY A 140 9.32 -0.49 -3.91
N SER A 141 10.22 0.32 -4.48
CA SER A 141 9.89 1.38 -5.44
C SER A 141 9.22 0.81 -6.70
N ALA A 142 9.79 -0.23 -7.27
CA ALA A 142 9.21 -0.90 -8.44
C ALA A 142 7.82 -1.49 -8.14
N MET A 143 7.66 -2.15 -6.98
CA MET A 143 6.38 -2.71 -6.54
C MET A 143 5.35 -1.61 -6.31
N SER A 144 5.72 -0.52 -5.62
CA SER A 144 4.86 0.63 -5.38
C SER A 144 4.40 1.27 -6.68
N PHE A 145 5.32 1.50 -7.62
CA PHE A 145 5.01 2.05 -8.94
C PHE A 145 4.08 1.15 -9.74
N LEU A 146 4.39 -0.15 -9.83
CA LEU A 146 3.54 -1.13 -10.53
C LEU A 146 2.16 -1.23 -9.89
N PHE A 147 2.08 -1.22 -8.58
CA PHE A 147 0.83 -1.28 -7.85
C PHE A 147 -0.03 -0.04 -8.11
N LEU A 148 0.52 1.15 -7.88
CA LEU A 148 -0.20 2.42 -8.05
C LEU A 148 -0.61 2.68 -9.49
N SER A 149 0.26 2.40 -10.47
CA SER A 149 -0.04 2.56 -11.90
C SER A 149 -1.22 1.69 -12.35
N ARG A 150 -1.43 0.54 -11.69
CA ARG A 150 -2.54 -0.37 -12.01
C ARG A 150 -3.82 -0.06 -11.24
N LEU A 151 -3.73 0.67 -10.12
CA LEU A 151 -4.88 1.20 -9.40
C LEU A 151 -5.43 2.49 -10.02
N ALA A 152 -4.61 3.23 -10.76
CA ALA A 152 -5.05 4.46 -11.41
C ALA A 152 -6.23 4.18 -12.36
N VAL A 153 -7.42 4.60 -11.94
CA VAL A 153 -8.60 4.59 -12.80
C VAL A 153 -8.37 5.61 -13.92
N PRO A 154 -8.50 5.23 -15.21
CA PRO A 154 -8.37 6.20 -16.29
C PRO A 154 -9.34 7.36 -16.06
N ARG A 155 -8.83 8.59 -15.95
CA ARG A 155 -9.65 9.82 -15.77
C ARG A 155 -10.79 9.93 -16.78
N THR A 156 -10.59 9.36 -17.98
CA THR A 156 -11.58 9.30 -19.07
C THR A 156 -12.91 8.62 -18.70
N ALA A 157 -12.91 7.60 -17.84
CA ALA A 157 -14.16 6.93 -17.47
C ALA A 157 -15.03 7.76 -16.50
N ALA A 158 -14.40 8.49 -15.57
CA ALA A 158 -15.11 9.38 -14.66
C ALA A 158 -15.57 10.68 -15.35
N GLU A 159 -14.81 11.14 -16.32
CA GLU A 159 -15.12 12.32 -17.13
C GLU A 159 -16.23 12.04 -18.13
N VAL A 160 -16.22 10.88 -18.78
CA VAL A 160 -17.30 10.40 -19.66
C VAL A 160 -18.59 10.13 -18.86
N GLY A 161 -18.48 9.63 -17.63
CA GLY A 161 -19.63 9.45 -16.74
C GLY A 161 -20.29 10.79 -16.39
N ARG A 162 -19.52 11.79 -15.98
CA ARG A 162 -20.04 13.13 -15.68
C ARG A 162 -20.62 13.86 -16.89
N ARG A 163 -20.00 13.76 -18.07
CA ARG A 163 -20.54 14.34 -19.30
C ARG A 163 -21.86 13.67 -19.72
N ARG A 164 -22.01 12.37 -19.52
CA ARG A 164 -23.28 11.66 -19.81
C ARG A 164 -24.38 12.04 -18.82
N GLU A 165 -24.03 12.32 -17.58
CA GLU A 165 -24.98 12.77 -16.56
C GLU A 165 -25.41 14.22 -16.79
N ALA A 166 -24.48 15.10 -17.16
CA ALA A 166 -24.72 16.49 -17.54
C ALA A 166 -25.50 16.59 -18.88
N ALA A 167 -25.38 15.62 -19.77
CA ALA A 167 -26.09 15.56 -21.04
C ALA A 167 -27.47 14.85 -20.97
N ARG A 168 -27.93 14.45 -19.78
CA ARG A 168 -29.30 13.97 -19.62
C ARG A 168 -30.24 15.13 -19.93
N PRO A 169 -31.14 15.01 -20.93
CA PRO A 169 -32.13 16.03 -21.18
C PRO A 169 -32.96 16.26 -19.93
N VAL A 170 -33.04 17.52 -19.49
CA VAL A 170 -33.94 17.91 -18.42
C VAL A 170 -35.35 17.56 -18.87
N HIS A 171 -35.95 16.60 -18.21
CA HIS A 171 -37.32 16.18 -18.52
C HIS A 171 -38.23 17.29 -18.01
N TYR A 172 -38.56 18.26 -18.87
CA TYR A 172 -39.58 19.24 -18.55
C TYR A 172 -40.92 18.51 -18.47
N PRO A 173 -41.67 18.67 -17.37
CA PRO A 173 -43.04 18.19 -17.32
C PRO A 173 -43.84 18.84 -18.45
N PRO A 174 -44.75 18.10 -19.11
CA PRO A 174 -45.57 18.67 -20.18
C PRO A 174 -46.32 19.87 -19.64
N ALA A 175 -46.34 20.96 -20.42
CA ALA A 175 -47.04 22.20 -20.06
C ALA A 175 -48.51 21.88 -19.69
N PRO A 176 -49.05 22.51 -18.63
CA PRO A 176 -50.44 22.28 -18.26
C PRO A 176 -51.35 22.63 -19.44
N ARG A 177 -52.24 21.70 -19.78
CA ARG A 177 -53.18 21.92 -20.88
C ARG A 177 -54.02 23.18 -20.56
N PRO A 178 -54.22 24.09 -21.54
CA PRO A 178 -55.08 25.25 -21.33
C PRO A 178 -56.50 24.77 -20.97
N ARG A 179 -57.04 25.29 -19.87
CA ARG A 179 -58.44 25.04 -19.47
C ARG A 179 -59.32 25.53 -20.58
N ARG A 180 -60.18 24.68 -21.15
CA ARG A 180 -61.17 25.10 -22.09
C ARG A 180 -62.11 26.10 -21.38
N PRO A 181 -62.37 27.26 -21.99
CA PRO A 181 -63.36 28.18 -21.44
C PRO A 181 -64.74 27.53 -21.46
N MET A 182 -65.39 27.44 -20.31
CA MET A 182 -66.79 27.05 -20.25
C MET A 182 -67.62 28.26 -20.68
N TRP A 183 -67.99 28.28 -21.93
CA TRP A 183 -69.01 29.18 -22.40
C TRP A 183 -70.31 28.39 -22.47
N TYR A 184 -71.14 28.56 -21.44
CA TYR A 184 -72.59 28.48 -21.51
C TYR A 184 -73.19 29.35 -20.41
#